data_10550e5de53fc26e176cb8feab73afc4
#
_entry.id   10550e5de53fc26e176cb8feab73afc4
#
_cell.length_a   1.000
_cell.length_b   1.000
_cell.length_c   1.000
_cell.angle_alpha   90.00
_cell.angle_beta   90.00
_cell.angle_gamma   90.00
#
_symmetry.space_group_name_H-M   'P 1'
#
loop_
_entity.id
_entity.type
_entity.pdbx_description
1 polymer ?
#
loop_
_entity_poly.entity_id
_entity_poly.type
_entity_poly.pdbx_seq_one_letter_code
_entity_poly.pdbx_strand_id
1 'polypeptide(L)'
;MNNLKTYSILDDGYSSYFGFTEKEVKDMLRYYGKDDKYNELSEWYDGYRFGNTEIFNPWSVINYISDNCFPKAFWQSTGSNEIIGEIIQTATPEITKDLYKLLCGEKIAAYIDTGVIYPEVQNNPYSIYSFLLVAGYLKVANIYPQSDGNFMCDVAIPNKEITFVYEKEVLNRTNQNSLAISISQAIFSKDTQKLQSLLEDFMVKSISSIDGAN
;
A
#
# COMPACT_ATOMS: atom_id res chain seq x y z
N MET A 1 -20.86 -25.98 8.72
CA MET A 1 -20.02 -26.84 7.85
C MET A 1 -18.68 -27.02 8.55
N ASN A 2 -18.49 -28.14 9.28
CA ASN A 2 -17.31 -28.30 10.16
C ASN A 2 -16.09 -28.98 9.49
N ASN A 3 -16.09 -29.18 8.17
CA ASN A 3 -15.05 -29.95 7.48
C ASN A 3 -14.30 -29.15 6.40
N LEU A 4 -14.44 -27.82 6.36
CA LEU A 4 -13.68 -26.96 5.46
C LEU A 4 -12.43 -26.47 6.19
N LYS A 5 -11.24 -26.83 5.67
CA LYS A 5 -9.98 -26.20 6.08
C LYS A 5 -9.79 -24.95 5.22
N THR A 6 -9.74 -23.80 5.85
CA THR A 6 -9.41 -22.52 5.20
C THR A 6 -7.90 -22.30 5.27
N TYR A 7 -7.35 -21.67 4.24
CA TYR A 7 -5.97 -21.22 4.20
C TYR A 7 -5.96 -19.70 4.06
N SER A 8 -5.14 -19.07 4.85
CA SER A 8 -4.93 -17.61 4.82
C SER A 8 -3.67 -17.27 4.02
N ILE A 9 -3.44 -15.98 3.82
CA ILE A 9 -2.19 -15.49 3.19
C ILE A 9 -0.93 -15.81 4.02
N LEU A 10 -1.07 -16.18 5.30
CA LEU A 10 0.03 -16.56 6.17
C LEU A 10 0.35 -18.06 6.11
N ASP A 11 -0.48 -18.87 5.46
CA ASP A 11 -0.31 -20.32 5.35
C ASP A 11 0.50 -20.71 4.11
N ASP A 12 1.33 -21.75 4.25
CA ASP A 12 2.11 -22.31 3.11
C ASP A 12 1.25 -23.09 2.11
N GLY A 13 0.09 -23.60 2.54
CA GLY A 13 -0.79 -24.40 1.71
C GLY A 13 -1.33 -23.60 0.53
N TYR A 14 -1.07 -24.06 -0.68
CA TYR A 14 -1.48 -23.43 -1.95
C TYR A 14 -0.85 -22.05 -2.23
N SER A 15 0.17 -21.65 -1.50
CA SER A 15 0.79 -20.31 -1.58
C SER A 15 1.24 -19.94 -3.01
N SER A 16 1.71 -20.91 -3.81
CA SER A 16 2.15 -20.68 -5.20
C SER A 16 1.03 -20.60 -6.24
N TYR A 17 -0.24 -20.75 -5.84
CA TYR A 17 -1.37 -20.74 -6.77
C TYR A 17 -2.15 -19.42 -6.82
N PHE A 18 -1.79 -18.48 -5.98
CA PHE A 18 -2.49 -17.19 -5.86
C PHE A 18 -1.84 -16.04 -6.66
N GLY A 19 -0.78 -16.34 -7.39
CA GLY A 19 -0.06 -15.38 -8.22
C GLY A 19 0.96 -16.07 -9.11
N PHE A 20 1.73 -15.30 -9.87
CA PHE A 20 2.83 -15.83 -10.63
C PHE A 20 4.08 -15.96 -9.78
N THR A 21 4.74 -17.10 -9.87
CA THR A 21 6.06 -17.31 -9.30
C THR A 21 7.15 -16.59 -10.12
N GLU A 22 8.30 -16.36 -9.52
CA GLU A 22 9.47 -15.79 -10.22
C GLU A 22 9.80 -16.57 -11.51
N LYS A 23 9.74 -17.90 -11.45
CA LYS A 23 10.00 -18.76 -12.62
C LYS A 23 9.02 -18.49 -13.74
N GLU A 24 7.72 -18.44 -13.44
CA GLU A 24 6.68 -18.20 -14.45
C GLU A 24 6.82 -16.82 -15.08
N VAL A 25 7.13 -15.80 -14.28
CA VAL A 25 7.39 -14.44 -14.78
C VAL A 25 8.59 -14.42 -15.73
N LYS A 26 9.70 -15.06 -15.35
CA LYS A 26 10.90 -15.16 -16.21
C LYS A 26 10.61 -15.93 -17.50
N ASP A 27 9.84 -17.01 -17.42
CA ASP A 27 9.46 -17.80 -18.59
C ASP A 27 8.53 -17.01 -19.54
N MET A 28 7.59 -16.22 -19.01
CA MET A 28 6.77 -15.30 -19.80
C MET A 28 7.61 -14.21 -20.48
N LEU A 29 8.49 -13.55 -19.75
CA LEU A 29 9.36 -12.51 -20.34
C LEU A 29 10.23 -13.08 -21.45
N ARG A 30 10.78 -14.29 -21.28
CA ARG A 30 11.56 -14.99 -22.29
C ARG A 30 10.71 -15.31 -23.53
N TYR A 31 9.48 -15.78 -23.33
CA TYR A 31 8.56 -16.06 -24.44
C TYR A 31 8.30 -14.83 -25.33
N TYR A 32 8.20 -13.66 -24.72
CA TYR A 32 7.99 -12.40 -25.42
C TYR A 32 9.30 -11.68 -25.83
N GLY A 33 10.48 -12.28 -25.59
CA GLY A 33 11.78 -11.68 -25.93
C GLY A 33 12.09 -10.42 -25.11
N LYS A 34 11.71 -10.40 -23.82
CA LYS A 34 11.83 -9.27 -22.90
C LYS A 34 12.62 -9.65 -21.64
N ASP A 35 13.59 -10.55 -21.73
CA ASP A 35 14.36 -11.04 -20.58
C ASP A 35 15.06 -9.92 -19.79
N ASP A 36 15.48 -8.86 -20.49
CA ASP A 36 16.09 -7.66 -19.91
C ASP A 36 15.15 -6.85 -18.98
N LYS A 37 13.84 -7.11 -19.04
CA LYS A 37 12.82 -6.37 -18.29
C LYS A 37 12.50 -6.94 -16.92
N TYR A 38 13.12 -8.05 -16.51
CA TYR A 38 12.81 -8.71 -15.25
C TYR A 38 13.04 -7.80 -14.03
N ASN A 39 14.17 -7.08 -13.96
CA ASN A 39 14.47 -6.23 -12.80
C ASN A 39 13.46 -5.08 -12.65
N GLU A 40 13.08 -4.45 -13.76
CA GLU A 40 12.06 -3.39 -13.76
C GLU A 40 10.70 -3.94 -13.34
N LEU A 41 10.30 -5.09 -13.90
CA LEU A 41 9.05 -5.77 -13.54
C LEU A 41 9.02 -6.14 -12.06
N SER A 42 10.12 -6.68 -11.53
CA SER A 42 10.23 -7.06 -10.12
C SER A 42 10.11 -5.83 -9.20
N GLU A 43 10.80 -4.74 -9.50
CA GLU A 43 10.70 -3.50 -8.72
C GLU A 43 9.26 -2.98 -8.60
N TRP A 44 8.49 -3.11 -9.69
CA TRP A 44 7.15 -2.58 -9.75
C TRP A 44 6.07 -3.50 -9.20
N TYR A 45 6.18 -4.84 -9.36
CA TYR A 45 5.05 -5.75 -9.18
C TYR A 45 5.34 -6.97 -8.30
N ASP A 46 6.58 -7.14 -7.83
CA ASP A 46 6.96 -8.17 -6.87
C ASP A 46 6.55 -7.78 -5.44
N GLY A 47 6.79 -8.70 -4.52
CA GLY A 47 6.76 -8.42 -3.07
C GLY A 47 5.50 -8.87 -2.37
N TYR A 48 4.59 -9.57 -3.03
CA TYR A 48 3.53 -10.29 -2.33
C TYR A 48 4.09 -11.60 -1.77
N ARG A 49 3.73 -11.89 -0.54
CA ARG A 49 4.18 -13.10 0.13
C ARG A 49 2.99 -13.87 0.69
N PHE A 50 2.83 -15.11 0.24
CA PHE A 50 1.86 -16.06 0.76
C PHE A 50 2.62 -17.20 1.43
N GLY A 51 2.45 -17.36 2.75
CA GLY A 51 3.30 -18.24 3.54
C GLY A 51 4.79 -17.93 3.31
N ASN A 52 5.53 -18.90 2.79
CA ASN A 52 6.95 -18.77 2.45
C ASN A 52 7.22 -18.52 0.95
N THR A 53 6.19 -18.35 0.13
CA THR A 53 6.31 -18.16 -1.31
C THR A 53 6.14 -16.69 -1.69
N GLU A 54 7.11 -16.13 -2.40
CA GLU A 54 6.96 -14.83 -3.06
C GLU A 54 6.25 -15.00 -4.39
N ILE A 55 5.26 -14.14 -4.63
CA ILE A 55 4.45 -14.15 -5.85
C ILE A 55 4.26 -12.74 -6.39
N PHE A 56 4.05 -12.67 -7.69
CA PHE A 56 3.71 -11.46 -8.43
C PHE A 56 2.20 -11.37 -8.65
N ASN A 57 1.67 -10.16 -8.68
CA ASN A 57 0.28 -9.96 -9.07
C ASN A 57 0.07 -10.29 -10.57
N PRO A 58 -0.75 -11.31 -10.90
CA PRO A 58 -0.96 -11.71 -12.29
C PRO A 58 -1.51 -10.59 -13.18
N TRP A 59 -2.45 -9.80 -12.66
CA TRP A 59 -3.05 -8.67 -13.40
C TRP A 59 -1.99 -7.66 -13.83
N SER A 60 -1.15 -7.24 -12.91
CA SER A 60 -0.11 -6.23 -13.17
C SER A 60 0.96 -6.75 -14.12
N VAL A 61 1.41 -8.00 -13.94
CA VAL A 61 2.40 -8.64 -14.82
C VAL A 61 1.89 -8.76 -16.26
N ILE A 62 0.66 -9.26 -16.45
CA ILE A 62 0.06 -9.41 -17.78
C ILE A 62 -0.09 -8.06 -18.47
N ASN A 63 -0.60 -7.05 -17.76
CA ASN A 63 -0.77 -5.71 -18.32
C ASN A 63 0.56 -5.05 -18.65
N TYR A 64 1.59 -5.20 -17.80
CA TYR A 64 2.93 -4.70 -18.07
C TYR A 64 3.50 -5.28 -19.38
N ILE A 65 3.44 -6.59 -19.55
CA ILE A 65 3.94 -7.26 -20.77
C ILE A 65 3.12 -6.81 -21.98
N SER A 66 1.79 -6.73 -21.86
CA SER A 66 0.88 -6.33 -22.94
C SER A 66 1.07 -4.87 -23.37
N ASP A 67 1.50 -3.99 -22.44
CA ASP A 67 1.78 -2.57 -22.71
C ASP A 67 3.26 -2.33 -23.07
N ASN A 68 3.87 -3.23 -23.80
CA ASN A 68 5.27 -3.16 -24.23
C ASN A 68 6.28 -2.97 -23.08
N CYS A 69 6.01 -3.53 -21.93
CA CYS A 69 6.82 -3.37 -20.72
C CYS A 69 6.98 -1.90 -20.29
N PHE A 70 5.92 -1.12 -20.42
CA PHE A 70 5.87 0.22 -19.85
C PHE A 70 5.26 0.19 -18.44
N PRO A 71 6.02 0.53 -17.39
CA PRO A 71 5.55 0.37 -16.01
C PRO A 71 4.50 1.42 -15.65
N LYS A 72 3.39 0.96 -15.06
CA LYS A 72 2.25 1.77 -14.59
C LYS A 72 1.64 1.13 -13.35
N ALA A 73 0.88 1.90 -12.59
CA ALA A 73 0.05 1.37 -11.52
C ALA A 73 -1.26 0.79 -12.11
N PHE A 74 -1.20 -0.44 -12.63
CA PHE A 74 -2.34 -1.12 -13.26
C PHE A 74 -3.45 -1.47 -12.25
N TRP A 75 -3.07 -1.75 -11.02
CA TRP A 75 -4.03 -2.00 -9.92
C TRP A 75 -4.95 -0.80 -9.66
N GLN A 76 -4.47 0.40 -9.92
CA GLN A 76 -5.23 1.64 -9.72
C GLN A 76 -6.54 1.71 -10.50
N SER A 77 -6.65 0.97 -11.61
CA SER A 77 -7.82 0.98 -12.50
C SER A 77 -8.93 0.02 -12.07
N THR A 78 -8.77 -0.74 -10.99
CA THR A 78 -9.70 -1.83 -10.61
C THR A 78 -10.83 -1.44 -9.66
N GLY A 79 -11.00 -0.14 -9.35
CA GLY A 79 -12.15 0.37 -8.57
C GLY A 79 -12.06 0.14 -7.05
N SER A 80 -11.09 -0.66 -6.58
CA SER A 80 -10.93 -0.98 -5.14
C SER A 80 -10.24 0.12 -4.32
N ASN A 81 -9.72 1.16 -4.98
CA ASN A 81 -8.88 2.18 -4.33
C ASN A 81 -9.67 3.17 -3.48
N GLU A 82 -11.00 3.27 -3.68
CA GLU A 82 -11.87 4.07 -2.82
C GLU A 82 -11.76 3.66 -1.34
N ILE A 83 -11.51 2.38 -1.09
CA ILE A 83 -11.36 1.81 0.26
C ILE A 83 -10.14 2.40 0.99
N ILE A 84 -8.98 2.50 0.32
CA ILE A 84 -7.81 3.17 0.92
C ILE A 84 -8.14 4.59 1.29
N GLY A 85 -8.84 5.23 0.38
CA GLY A 85 -9.31 6.56 0.59
C GLY A 85 -10.23 6.72 1.80
N GLU A 86 -11.19 5.84 2.02
CA GLU A 86 -12.07 5.84 3.20
C GLU A 86 -11.27 5.57 4.48
N ILE A 87 -10.34 4.62 4.44
CA ILE A 87 -9.45 4.30 5.55
C ILE A 87 -8.63 5.54 5.96
N ILE A 88 -8.04 6.25 5.00
CA ILE A 88 -7.26 7.47 5.28
C ILE A 88 -8.14 8.57 5.88
N GLN A 89 -9.42 8.67 5.50
CA GLN A 89 -10.36 9.68 6.07
C GLN A 89 -10.73 9.39 7.52
N THR A 90 -10.83 8.12 7.88
CA THR A 90 -11.27 7.67 9.22
C THR A 90 -10.09 7.33 10.13
N ALA A 91 -8.86 7.44 9.62
CA ALA A 91 -7.64 7.09 10.35
C ALA A 91 -7.43 8.00 11.57
N THR A 92 -7.10 7.37 12.70
CA THR A 92 -6.63 8.10 13.88
C THR A 92 -5.25 8.73 13.62
N PRO A 93 -4.78 9.69 14.44
CA PRO A 93 -3.44 10.27 14.31
C PRO A 93 -2.32 9.21 14.33
N GLU A 94 -2.48 8.13 15.12
CA GLU A 94 -1.53 7.03 15.17
C GLU A 94 -1.48 6.28 13.85
N ILE A 95 -2.64 5.91 13.30
CA ILE A 95 -2.75 5.20 12.00
C ILE A 95 -2.19 6.09 10.89
N THR A 96 -2.50 7.38 10.90
CA THR A 96 -1.94 8.34 9.93
C THR A 96 -0.41 8.37 10.00
N LYS A 97 0.17 8.38 11.20
CA LYS A 97 1.61 8.32 11.39
C LYS A 97 2.21 7.02 10.85
N ASP A 98 1.55 5.89 11.08
CA ASP A 98 2.01 4.59 10.61
C ASP A 98 1.91 4.46 9.07
N LEU A 99 0.83 4.95 8.46
CA LEU A 99 0.71 5.04 7.00
C LEU A 99 1.83 5.92 6.39
N TYR A 100 2.21 6.99 7.09
CA TYR A 100 3.32 7.84 6.66
C TYR A 100 4.67 7.12 6.72
N LYS A 101 4.94 6.34 7.80
CA LYS A 101 6.14 5.50 7.89
C LYS A 101 6.20 4.49 6.75
N LEU A 102 5.07 3.81 6.46
CA LEU A 102 4.97 2.87 5.35
C LEU A 102 5.31 3.53 4.01
N LEU A 103 4.82 4.75 3.75
CA LEU A 103 5.16 5.54 2.55
C LEU A 103 6.64 5.91 2.48
N CYS A 104 7.28 6.13 3.63
CA CYS A 104 8.73 6.34 3.72
C CYS A 104 9.55 5.04 3.53
N GLY A 105 8.90 3.89 3.27
CA GLY A 105 9.55 2.60 3.09
C GLY A 105 9.91 1.89 4.41
N GLU A 106 9.41 2.39 5.54
CA GLU A 106 9.59 1.76 6.85
C GLU A 106 8.62 0.58 7.03
N LYS A 107 8.94 -0.31 7.96
CA LYS A 107 8.04 -1.37 8.44
C LYS A 107 7.36 -0.91 9.71
N ILE A 108 6.13 -1.35 9.91
CA ILE A 108 5.40 -1.15 11.16
C ILE A 108 4.99 -2.49 11.75
N ALA A 109 4.96 -2.57 13.08
CA ALA A 109 4.42 -3.73 13.78
C ALA A 109 2.89 -3.59 13.86
N ALA A 110 2.17 -4.61 13.40
CA ALA A 110 0.72 -4.64 13.40
C ALA A 110 0.19 -6.01 13.86
N TYR A 111 -0.90 -5.98 14.60
CA TYR A 111 -1.65 -7.17 14.94
C TYR A 111 -2.53 -7.57 13.75
N ILE A 112 -2.42 -8.82 13.32
CA ILE A 112 -3.07 -9.32 12.11
C ILE A 112 -4.07 -10.41 12.44
N ASP A 113 -5.32 -10.15 12.07
CA ASP A 113 -6.41 -11.11 12.01
C ASP A 113 -6.73 -11.39 10.53
N THR A 114 -6.45 -12.61 10.08
CA THR A 114 -6.69 -13.02 8.68
C THR A 114 -8.15 -13.29 8.37
N GLY A 115 -9.02 -13.33 9.38
CA GLY A 115 -10.46 -13.47 9.25
C GLY A 115 -11.22 -12.16 9.14
N VAL A 116 -10.54 -11.01 9.16
CA VAL A 116 -11.17 -9.68 9.14
C VAL A 116 -12.05 -9.47 7.91
N ILE A 117 -13.22 -8.88 8.12
CA ILE A 117 -14.13 -8.44 7.06
C ILE A 117 -14.29 -6.92 7.08
N TYR A 118 -14.56 -6.30 5.90
CA TYR A 118 -14.63 -4.84 5.78
C TYR A 118 -15.52 -4.12 6.80
N PRO A 119 -16.73 -4.60 7.16
CA PRO A 119 -17.55 -3.95 8.17
C PRO A 119 -16.89 -3.86 9.57
N GLU A 120 -15.93 -4.74 9.88
CA GLU A 120 -15.22 -4.73 11.16
C GLU A 120 -14.19 -3.61 11.26
N VAL A 121 -13.67 -3.17 10.12
CA VAL A 121 -12.71 -2.04 10.04
C VAL A 121 -13.32 -0.76 10.59
N GLN A 122 -14.61 -0.54 10.40
CA GLN A 122 -15.33 0.64 10.91
C GLN A 122 -15.48 0.63 12.44
N ASN A 123 -15.49 -0.54 13.04
CA ASN A 123 -15.70 -0.72 14.49
C ASN A 123 -14.39 -0.84 15.29
N ASN A 124 -13.32 -1.26 14.64
CA ASN A 124 -12.00 -1.42 15.26
C ASN A 124 -10.91 -0.84 14.36
N PRO A 125 -10.35 0.33 14.70
CA PRO A 125 -9.31 0.98 13.89
C PRO A 125 -8.08 0.11 13.63
N TYR A 126 -7.74 -0.83 14.51
CA TYR A 126 -6.59 -1.72 14.33
C TYR A 126 -6.85 -2.83 13.29
N SER A 127 -8.10 -3.13 12.98
CA SER A 127 -8.46 -4.05 11.88
C SER A 127 -8.10 -3.51 10.49
N ILE A 128 -7.75 -2.22 10.40
CA ILE A 128 -7.26 -1.58 9.16
C ILE A 128 -6.05 -2.32 8.60
N TYR A 129 -5.06 -2.64 9.42
CA TYR A 129 -3.84 -3.30 8.94
C TYR A 129 -4.11 -4.72 8.45
N SER A 130 -4.97 -5.46 9.13
CA SER A 130 -5.41 -6.79 8.71
C SER A 130 -6.12 -6.72 7.37
N PHE A 131 -7.02 -5.75 7.21
CA PHE A 131 -7.76 -5.54 5.98
C PHE A 131 -6.83 -5.13 4.82
N LEU A 132 -5.93 -4.17 5.04
CA LEU A 132 -4.95 -3.73 4.04
C LEU A 132 -4.03 -4.88 3.60
N LEU A 133 -3.68 -5.78 4.54
CA LEU A 133 -2.88 -6.95 4.24
C LEU A 133 -3.65 -7.95 3.38
N VAL A 134 -4.88 -8.33 3.77
CA VAL A 134 -5.72 -9.29 3.02
C VAL A 134 -6.11 -8.72 1.65
N ALA A 135 -6.33 -7.42 1.55
CA ALA A 135 -6.64 -6.74 0.29
C ALA A 135 -5.40 -6.50 -0.62
N GLY A 136 -4.19 -6.89 -0.19
CA GLY A 136 -2.97 -6.78 -1.00
C GLY A 136 -2.30 -5.40 -1.00
N TYR A 137 -2.68 -4.51 -0.09
CA TYR A 137 -2.05 -3.19 0.05
C TYR A 137 -0.85 -3.19 1.00
N LEU A 138 -0.70 -4.26 1.78
CA LEU A 138 0.47 -4.52 2.62
C LEU A 138 1.01 -5.91 2.33
N LYS A 139 2.27 -6.13 2.69
CA LYS A 139 2.93 -7.45 2.76
C LYS A 139 3.45 -7.71 4.15
N VAL A 140 3.60 -8.97 4.50
CA VAL A 140 4.27 -9.39 5.72
C VAL A 140 5.77 -9.51 5.48
N ALA A 141 6.55 -8.84 6.31
CA ALA A 141 8.01 -8.96 6.32
C ALA A 141 8.47 -10.00 7.36
N ASN A 142 7.90 -9.97 8.57
CA ASN A 142 8.19 -10.92 9.63
C ASN A 142 6.89 -11.31 10.34
N ILE A 143 6.83 -12.53 10.90
CA ILE A 143 5.68 -13.07 11.62
C ILE A 143 6.11 -13.47 13.03
N TYR A 144 5.35 -13.05 14.02
CA TYR A 144 5.55 -13.38 15.43
C TYR A 144 4.23 -13.98 15.99
N PRO A 145 4.10 -15.33 16.01
CA PRO A 145 2.90 -16.00 16.50
C PRO A 145 2.58 -15.60 17.93
N GLN A 146 1.31 -15.37 18.22
CA GLN A 146 0.81 -15.03 19.54
C GLN A 146 0.11 -16.25 20.18
N SER A 147 0.00 -16.25 21.51
CA SER A 147 -0.59 -17.35 22.27
C SER A 147 -2.12 -17.47 22.05
N ASP A 148 -2.77 -16.43 21.53
CA ASP A 148 -4.20 -16.39 21.24
C ASP A 148 -4.57 -16.92 19.85
N GLY A 149 -3.56 -17.37 19.07
CA GLY A 149 -3.75 -17.90 17.72
C GLY A 149 -3.70 -16.84 16.61
N ASN A 150 -3.51 -15.58 16.96
CA ASN A 150 -3.31 -14.47 16.02
C ASN A 150 -1.81 -14.22 15.79
N PHE A 151 -1.49 -13.19 15.00
CA PHE A 151 -0.13 -12.89 14.60
C PHE A 151 0.19 -11.40 14.84
N MET A 152 1.33 -11.16 15.49
CA MET A 152 1.98 -9.87 15.38
C MET A 152 2.89 -9.91 14.16
N CYS A 153 2.79 -8.97 13.24
CA CYS A 153 3.57 -8.96 12.00
C CYS A 153 4.26 -7.61 11.83
N ASP A 154 5.49 -7.66 11.30
CA ASP A 154 6.04 -6.48 10.65
C ASP A 154 5.45 -6.42 9.23
N VAL A 155 4.76 -5.34 8.92
CA VAL A 155 4.16 -5.13 7.61
C VAL A 155 4.80 -3.96 6.89
N ALA A 156 4.79 -4.00 5.55
CA ALA A 156 5.34 -2.97 4.67
C ALA A 156 4.50 -2.86 3.40
N ILE A 157 4.67 -1.77 2.64
CA ILE A 157 4.13 -1.68 1.28
C ILE A 157 4.85 -2.70 0.39
N PRO A 158 4.13 -3.50 -0.42
CA PRO A 158 4.73 -4.60 -1.16
C PRO A 158 5.71 -4.15 -2.25
N ASN A 159 5.37 -3.13 -3.03
CA ASN A 159 6.10 -2.75 -4.23
C ASN A 159 5.81 -1.30 -4.66
N LYS A 160 6.43 -0.89 -5.74
CA LYS A 160 6.34 0.47 -6.29
C LYS A 160 4.94 0.80 -6.82
N GLU A 161 4.24 -0.17 -7.41
CA GLU A 161 2.86 0.01 -7.88
C GLU A 161 1.94 0.45 -6.73
N ILE A 162 2.01 -0.25 -5.61
CA ILE A 162 1.18 0.03 -4.43
C ILE A 162 1.61 1.33 -3.75
N THR A 163 2.90 1.67 -3.74
CA THR A 163 3.36 2.99 -3.27
C THR A 163 2.66 4.11 -4.04
N PHE A 164 2.59 4.01 -5.38
CA PHE A 164 1.87 4.98 -6.21
C PHE A 164 0.37 5.08 -5.88
N VAL A 165 -0.27 3.95 -5.57
CA VAL A 165 -1.69 3.95 -5.15
C VAL A 165 -1.86 4.74 -3.85
N TYR A 166 -1.01 4.48 -2.85
CA TYR A 166 -1.05 5.23 -1.59
C TYR A 166 -0.77 6.72 -1.78
N GLU A 167 0.29 7.06 -2.53
CA GLU A 167 0.63 8.46 -2.80
C GLU A 167 -0.51 9.21 -3.46
N LYS A 168 -1.15 8.61 -4.44
CA LYS A 168 -2.28 9.23 -5.14
C LYS A 168 -3.48 9.42 -4.23
N GLU A 169 -3.83 8.43 -3.41
CA GLU A 169 -4.95 8.54 -2.49
C GLU A 169 -4.67 9.56 -1.37
N VAL A 170 -3.46 9.60 -0.84
CA VAL A 170 -3.02 10.63 0.10
C VAL A 170 -3.07 12.01 -0.56
N LEU A 171 -2.53 12.16 -1.77
CA LEU A 171 -2.54 13.44 -2.51
C LEU A 171 -3.97 13.87 -2.88
N ASN A 172 -4.83 12.98 -3.34
CA ASN A 172 -6.22 13.32 -3.68
C ASN A 172 -6.99 13.85 -2.46
N ARG A 173 -6.64 13.44 -1.26
CA ARG A 173 -7.31 13.84 -0.03
C ARG A 173 -6.69 15.06 0.61
N THR A 174 -5.37 15.24 0.51
CA THR A 174 -4.71 16.52 0.82
C THR A 174 -5.06 17.60 -0.20
N ASN A 175 -5.50 17.22 -1.40
CA ASN A 175 -6.00 18.14 -2.45
C ASN A 175 -7.32 18.84 -2.09
N GLN A 176 -8.05 18.38 -1.08
CA GLN A 176 -9.05 19.22 -0.43
C GLN A 176 -8.42 20.39 0.35
N ASN A 177 -7.12 20.33 0.64
CA ASN A 177 -6.32 21.47 1.05
C ASN A 177 -5.52 21.99 -0.15
N SER A 178 -6.04 23.00 -0.83
CA SER A 178 -5.40 23.72 -1.94
C SER A 178 -3.94 24.14 -1.67
N LEU A 179 -3.56 24.18 -0.39
CA LEU A 179 -2.24 24.52 0.10
C LEU A 179 -1.17 23.49 -0.23
N ALA A 180 -1.42 22.20 -0.06
CA ALA A 180 -0.43 21.14 -0.35
C ALA A 180 -0.09 21.06 -1.84
N ILE A 181 -1.08 21.24 -2.72
CA ILE A 181 -0.84 21.35 -4.17
C ILE A 181 0.00 22.58 -4.48
N SER A 182 -0.38 23.72 -3.91
CA SER A 182 0.32 24.96 -4.17
C SER A 182 1.78 24.89 -3.70
N ILE A 183 2.05 24.25 -2.55
CA ILE A 183 3.41 23.99 -2.07
C ILE A 183 4.16 23.06 -3.04
N SER A 184 3.57 21.94 -3.44
CA SER A 184 4.18 21.01 -4.39
C SER A 184 4.50 21.71 -5.72
N GLN A 185 3.56 22.47 -6.26
CA GLN A 185 3.78 23.25 -7.49
C GLN A 185 4.91 24.26 -7.34
N ALA A 186 4.98 24.97 -6.20
CA ALA A 186 6.06 25.95 -5.93
C ALA A 186 7.43 25.27 -5.84
N ILE A 187 7.50 24.05 -5.26
CA ILE A 187 8.74 23.24 -5.22
C ILE A 187 9.15 22.82 -6.61
N PHE A 188 8.24 22.24 -7.42
CA PHE A 188 8.56 21.77 -8.78
C PHE A 188 8.92 22.89 -9.73
N SER A 189 8.25 24.05 -9.60
CA SER A 189 8.57 25.26 -10.39
C SER A 189 9.80 26.03 -9.89
N LYS A 190 10.39 25.61 -8.76
CA LYS A 190 11.49 26.31 -8.06
C LYS A 190 11.13 27.77 -7.70
N ASP A 191 9.83 28.02 -7.47
CA ASP A 191 9.33 29.34 -7.06
C ASP A 191 9.49 29.51 -5.55
N THR A 192 10.66 29.98 -5.14
CA THR A 192 11.02 30.14 -3.74
C THR A 192 10.19 31.20 -3.02
N GLN A 193 9.75 32.25 -3.72
CA GLN A 193 8.91 33.31 -3.13
C GLN A 193 7.51 32.80 -2.83
N LYS A 194 6.91 32.08 -3.77
CA LYS A 194 5.60 31.44 -3.58
C LYS A 194 5.65 30.37 -2.50
N LEU A 195 6.71 29.55 -2.45
CA LEU A 195 6.91 28.55 -1.42
C LEU A 195 7.00 29.20 -0.01
N GLN A 196 7.77 30.26 0.13
CA GLN A 196 7.90 30.99 1.38
C GLN A 196 6.54 31.53 1.85
N SER A 197 5.80 32.23 0.99
CA SER A 197 4.47 32.78 1.32
C SER A 197 3.49 31.68 1.76
N LEU A 198 3.47 30.53 1.07
CA LEU A 198 2.59 29.40 1.41
C LEU A 198 2.95 28.76 2.76
N LEU A 199 4.24 28.68 3.09
CA LEU A 199 4.69 28.16 4.38
C LEU A 199 4.40 29.13 5.52
N GLU A 200 4.56 30.44 5.31
CA GLU A 200 4.18 31.47 6.28
C GLU A 200 2.68 31.42 6.59
N ASP A 201 1.83 31.34 5.57
CA ASP A 201 0.37 31.20 5.74
C ASP A 201 -0.01 29.93 6.50
N PHE A 202 0.68 28.81 6.22
CA PHE A 202 0.47 27.56 6.93
C PHE A 202 0.83 27.67 8.41
N MET A 203 1.99 28.25 8.72
CA MET A 203 2.44 28.45 10.09
C MET A 203 1.50 29.34 10.88
N VAL A 204 1.06 30.45 10.31
CA VAL A 204 0.11 31.39 10.96
C VAL A 204 -1.22 30.68 11.26
N LYS A 205 -1.77 29.93 10.32
CA LYS A 205 -3.02 29.19 10.52
C LYS A 205 -2.89 28.05 11.53
N SER A 206 -1.73 27.38 11.55
CA SER A 206 -1.46 26.28 12.50
C SER A 206 -1.30 26.81 13.93
N ILE A 207 -0.65 27.95 14.12
CA ILE A 207 -0.47 28.59 15.44
C ILE A 207 -1.83 29.11 15.94
N SER A 208 -2.62 29.77 15.09
CA SER A 208 -3.94 30.28 15.49
C SER A 208 -4.94 29.19 15.86
N SER A 209 -4.80 27.98 15.32
CA SER A 209 -5.63 26.84 15.71
C SER A 209 -5.25 26.24 17.07
N ILE A 210 -4.00 26.40 17.51
CA ILE A 210 -3.51 25.95 18.81
C ILE A 210 -3.97 26.94 19.91
N ASP A 211 -3.94 28.24 19.64
CA ASP A 211 -4.37 29.27 20.59
C ASP A 211 -5.90 29.33 20.76
N GLY A 212 -6.68 28.82 19.82
CA GLY A 212 -8.14 28.74 19.91
C GLY A 212 -8.71 27.50 20.62
N ALA A 213 -7.86 26.61 21.11
CA ALA A 213 -8.23 25.35 21.77
C ALA A 213 -8.09 25.38 23.32
N ASN A 214 -7.97 26.58 23.93
CA ASN A 214 -8.00 26.80 25.39
C ASN A 214 -9.31 27.43 25.84
#